data_8fb3869e37d15ae3528478c31a8265cf
#
_entry.id   8fb3869e37d15ae3528478c31a8265cf
#
_cell.length_a   1.000
_cell.length_b   1.000
_cell.length_c   1.000
_cell.angle_alpha   90.00
_cell.angle_beta   90.00
_cell.angle_gamma   90.00
#
_symmetry.space_group_name_H-M   'P 1'
#
loop_
_entity.id
_entity.type
_entity.pdbx_description
1 polymer ?
#
loop_
_entity_poly.entity_id
_entity_poly.type
_entity_poly.pdbx_seq_one_letter_code
_entity_poly.pdbx_strand_id
1 'polypeptide(L)'
;MTVTLPLADRFQALADPTRLRIVALLRLMELSVGELAQVLGQSQPRVSRHLKILADAGVLERRKEGSWVFLTLADADRVEPLFSLIDQWADSATQALFAGDAGRTESIRAERAEAANRYFAGHAEVWDQIRSLHVAESEVERAIDASLGNRSLGRLVDIGTGTGRMIELFGPRSAHSIGIDRSSDMLRVARVKLEAAGIASSLRQGDMYALPLADQSADCVIIHQVLHYAHSPASAIAEAARVLAANGTLLVVDFAAHEREELRERDAHIRLGFEDEVMQGWFAAAGLTIDQVRHLEGGELTVTLWRGVKAAVPQRRAA
;
A
#
# COMPACT_ATOMS: atom_id res chain seq x y z
N MET A 1 28.99 -5.66 -4.55
CA MET A 1 29.88 -5.29 -3.42
C MET A 1 29.14 -4.24 -2.59
N THR A 2 28.67 -4.62 -1.40
CA THR A 2 27.99 -3.68 -0.49
C THR A 2 29.06 -2.75 0.11
N VAL A 3 29.08 -1.50 -0.32
CA VAL A 3 29.96 -0.49 0.28
C VAL A 3 29.45 -0.27 1.71
N THR A 4 30.18 -0.77 2.69
CA THR A 4 29.90 -0.48 4.10
C THR A 4 30.38 0.94 4.37
N LEU A 5 29.46 1.90 4.41
CA LEU A 5 29.79 3.28 4.74
C LEU A 5 30.20 3.37 6.22
N PRO A 6 31.23 4.16 6.57
CA PRO A 6 31.65 4.38 7.94
C PRO A 6 30.49 4.92 8.80
N LEU A 7 30.40 4.49 10.04
CA LEU A 7 29.39 4.97 11.00
C LEU A 7 29.43 6.51 11.14
N ALA A 8 30.63 7.09 11.09
CA ALA A 8 30.84 8.53 11.15
C ALA A 8 30.08 9.29 10.05
N ASP A 9 30.03 8.75 8.81
CA ASP A 9 29.34 9.39 7.69
C ASP A 9 27.82 9.45 7.93
N ARG A 10 27.25 8.42 8.57
CA ARG A 10 25.83 8.41 8.94
C ARG A 10 25.52 9.48 10.00
N PHE A 11 26.33 9.58 11.06
CA PHE A 11 26.17 10.63 12.06
C PHE A 11 26.33 12.03 11.45
N GLN A 12 27.31 12.22 10.57
CA GLN A 12 27.48 13.49 9.86
C GLN A 12 26.29 13.80 8.95
N ALA A 13 25.75 12.78 8.27
CA ALA A 13 24.54 12.94 7.46
C ALA A 13 23.32 13.31 8.30
N LEU A 14 23.22 12.90 9.55
CA LEU A 14 22.13 13.27 10.46
C LEU A 14 22.37 14.59 11.22
N ALA A 15 23.59 15.14 11.24
CA ALA A 15 23.95 16.35 11.98
C ALA A 15 23.43 17.64 11.31
N ASP A 16 22.12 17.68 11.01
CA ASP A 16 21.41 18.82 10.43
C ASP A 16 19.93 18.75 10.78
N PRO A 17 19.31 19.83 11.30
CA PRO A 17 17.91 19.80 11.73
C PRO A 17 16.93 19.39 10.64
N THR A 18 17.16 19.82 9.39
CA THR A 18 16.26 19.45 8.26
C THR A 18 16.37 17.96 7.96
N ARG A 19 17.58 17.39 8.01
CA ARG A 19 17.76 15.96 7.74
C ARG A 19 17.18 15.07 8.82
N LEU A 20 17.26 15.48 10.09
CA LEU A 20 16.57 14.81 11.20
C LEU A 20 15.05 14.82 11.01
N ARG A 21 14.45 15.96 10.59
CA ARG A 21 13.04 16.07 10.26
C ARG A 21 12.65 15.16 9.10
N ILE A 22 13.45 15.12 8.03
CA ILE A 22 13.20 14.22 6.88
C ILE A 22 13.16 12.77 7.35
N VAL A 23 14.12 12.34 8.14
CA VAL A 23 14.18 10.98 8.66
C VAL A 23 12.98 10.67 9.56
N ALA A 24 12.60 11.58 10.46
CA ALA A 24 11.41 11.43 11.30
C ALA A 24 10.12 11.28 10.47
N LEU A 25 9.98 12.05 9.39
CA LEU A 25 8.85 11.97 8.46
C LEU A 25 8.80 10.64 7.70
N LEU A 26 9.96 10.18 7.19
CA LEU A 26 10.05 8.91 6.43
C LEU A 26 9.87 7.66 7.31
N ARG A 27 9.96 7.78 8.64
CA ARG A 27 9.52 6.73 9.58
C ARG A 27 8.02 6.53 9.58
N LEU A 28 7.26 7.60 9.31
CA LEU A 28 5.80 7.55 9.32
C LEU A 28 5.25 6.99 8.01
N MET A 29 5.87 7.38 6.89
CA MET A 29 5.41 6.96 5.55
C MET A 29 6.41 7.34 4.46
N GLU A 30 6.27 6.69 3.31
CA GLU A 30 6.94 7.07 2.08
C GLU A 30 6.41 8.42 1.57
N LEU A 31 7.31 9.33 1.21
CA LEU A 31 6.98 10.68 0.71
C LEU A 31 7.74 10.99 -0.57
N SER A 32 7.10 11.73 -1.46
CA SER A 32 7.78 12.31 -2.63
C SER A 32 8.62 13.53 -2.24
N VAL A 33 9.57 13.91 -3.10
CA VAL A 33 10.38 15.14 -2.91
C VAL A 33 9.48 16.38 -2.78
N GLY A 34 8.40 16.45 -3.57
CA GLY A 34 7.45 17.56 -3.52
C GLY A 34 6.75 17.67 -2.18
N GLU A 35 6.30 16.56 -1.63
CA GLU A 35 5.62 16.51 -0.33
C GLU A 35 6.55 16.85 0.82
N LEU A 36 7.76 16.32 0.81
CA LEU A 36 8.77 16.70 1.80
C LEU A 36 9.03 18.20 1.75
N ALA A 37 9.11 18.80 0.55
CA ALA A 37 9.27 20.24 0.40
C ALA A 37 8.08 21.02 1.02
N GLN A 38 6.87 20.55 0.79
CA GLN A 38 5.64 21.15 1.33
C GLN A 38 5.60 21.03 2.87
N VAL A 39 5.80 19.85 3.44
CA VAL A 39 5.81 19.61 4.89
C VAL A 39 6.87 20.45 5.59
N LEU A 40 8.07 20.50 5.01
CA LEU A 40 9.22 21.21 5.61
C LEU A 40 9.15 22.73 5.41
N GLY A 41 8.26 23.23 4.54
CA GLY A 41 8.20 24.64 4.15
C GLY A 41 9.47 25.11 3.42
N GLN A 42 10.07 24.22 2.59
CA GLN A 42 11.31 24.49 1.88
C GLN A 42 11.17 24.26 0.37
N SER A 43 12.05 24.86 -0.43
CA SER A 43 12.07 24.61 -1.88
C SER A 43 12.55 23.19 -2.22
N GLN A 44 12.00 22.60 -3.27
CA GLN A 44 12.40 21.26 -3.74
C GLN A 44 13.92 21.13 -4.00
N PRO A 45 14.62 22.11 -4.62
CA PRO A 45 16.08 22.02 -4.80
C PRO A 45 16.84 21.92 -3.48
N ARG A 46 16.37 22.61 -2.42
CA ARG A 46 17.00 22.55 -1.10
C ARG A 46 16.78 21.18 -0.45
N VAL A 47 15.56 20.69 -0.48
CA VAL A 47 15.22 19.35 0.03
C VAL A 47 16.00 18.27 -0.72
N SER A 48 16.08 18.35 -2.06
CA SER A 48 16.83 17.39 -2.89
C SER A 48 18.31 17.27 -2.50
N ARG A 49 18.96 18.38 -2.06
CA ARG A 49 20.35 18.34 -1.56
C ARG A 49 20.45 17.56 -0.24
N HIS A 50 19.52 17.77 0.69
CA HIS A 50 19.49 17.02 1.95
C HIS A 50 19.22 15.53 1.69
N LEU A 51 18.30 15.21 0.78
CA LEU A 51 17.99 13.83 0.38
C LEU A 51 19.19 13.13 -0.27
N LYS A 52 19.97 13.86 -1.08
CA LYS A 52 21.20 13.29 -1.65
C LYS A 52 22.19 12.89 -0.55
N ILE A 53 22.44 13.75 0.42
CA ILE A 53 23.36 13.48 1.53
C ILE A 53 22.91 12.25 2.33
N LEU A 54 21.60 12.14 2.63
CA LEU A 54 21.06 10.99 3.36
C LEU A 54 21.12 9.70 2.53
N ALA A 55 20.89 9.77 1.22
CA ALA A 55 20.99 8.61 0.33
C ALA A 55 22.45 8.15 0.18
N ASP A 56 23.39 9.08 -0.02
CA ASP A 56 24.83 8.79 -0.12
C ASP A 56 25.36 8.15 1.18
N ALA A 57 24.75 8.49 2.34
CA ALA A 57 25.06 7.88 3.63
C ALA A 57 24.30 6.56 3.90
N GLY A 58 23.49 6.08 2.97
CA GLY A 58 22.71 4.85 3.12
C GLY A 58 21.66 4.90 4.23
N VAL A 59 21.11 6.09 4.52
CA VAL A 59 20.03 6.29 5.50
C VAL A 59 18.66 6.19 4.84
N LEU A 60 18.54 6.56 3.58
CA LEU A 60 17.31 6.46 2.79
C LEU A 60 17.57 5.90 1.40
N GLU A 61 16.53 5.41 0.79
CA GLU A 61 16.48 4.95 -0.59
C GLU A 61 15.56 5.84 -1.43
N ARG A 62 15.87 5.89 -2.73
CA ARG A 62 15.14 6.68 -3.71
C ARG A 62 14.57 5.76 -4.75
N ARG A 63 13.24 5.78 -4.90
CA ARG A 63 12.55 5.03 -5.93
C ARG A 63 11.91 5.99 -6.93
N LYS A 64 12.34 5.90 -8.19
CA LYS A 64 11.76 6.70 -9.28
C LYS A 64 10.51 5.98 -9.79
N GLU A 65 9.40 6.72 -9.89
CA GLU A 65 8.19 6.31 -10.57
C GLU A 65 7.78 7.41 -11.55
N GLY A 66 8.03 7.23 -12.83
CA GLY A 66 7.81 8.25 -13.83
C GLY A 66 8.54 9.55 -13.50
N SER A 67 7.81 10.66 -13.43
CA SER A 67 8.32 11.99 -13.04
C SER A 67 8.51 12.16 -11.53
N TRP A 68 7.99 11.24 -10.71
CA TRP A 68 8.05 11.32 -9.26
C TRP A 68 9.24 10.54 -8.70
N VAL A 69 9.77 11.03 -7.58
CA VAL A 69 10.78 10.32 -6.80
C VAL A 69 10.25 10.17 -5.38
N PHE A 70 9.97 8.94 -5.01
CA PHE A 70 9.57 8.56 -3.66
C PHE A 70 10.79 8.24 -2.81
N LEU A 71 10.70 8.56 -1.54
CA LEU A 71 11.75 8.37 -0.55
C LEU A 71 11.25 7.42 0.53
N THR A 72 12.06 6.42 0.84
CA THR A 72 11.86 5.49 1.95
C THR A 72 13.12 5.45 2.80
N LEU A 73 13.00 4.99 4.02
CA LEU A 73 14.18 4.65 4.81
C LEU A 73 14.86 3.43 4.20
N ALA A 74 16.18 3.39 4.27
CA ALA A 74 16.94 2.19 3.95
C ALA A 74 16.56 1.05 4.91
N ASP A 75 17.10 -0.16 4.65
CA ASP A 75 16.88 -1.37 5.43
C ASP A 75 16.65 -1.10 6.93
N ALA A 76 15.45 -1.47 7.42
CA ALA A 76 14.99 -1.16 8.77
C ALA A 76 15.98 -1.63 9.84
N ASP A 77 16.55 -2.84 9.69
CA ASP A 77 17.51 -3.40 10.65
C ASP A 77 18.78 -2.57 10.78
N ARG A 78 19.12 -1.81 9.75
CA ARG A 78 20.31 -0.95 9.72
C ARG A 78 20.08 0.42 10.30
N VAL A 79 18.87 0.95 10.22
CA VAL A 79 18.55 2.33 10.62
C VAL A 79 17.79 2.40 11.94
N GLU A 80 17.13 1.33 12.38
CA GLU A 80 16.37 1.29 13.64
C GLU A 80 17.19 1.66 14.89
N PRO A 81 18.47 1.23 15.03
CA PRO A 81 19.30 1.69 16.16
C PRO A 81 19.51 3.21 16.20
N LEU A 82 19.56 3.88 15.02
CA LEU A 82 19.67 5.33 14.94
C LEU A 82 18.39 6.03 15.40
N PHE A 83 17.24 5.45 15.10
CA PHE A 83 15.95 6.01 15.50
C PHE A 83 15.73 5.90 17.01
N SER A 84 16.04 4.76 17.58
CA SER A 84 16.01 4.58 19.03
C SER A 84 16.87 5.63 19.77
N LEU A 85 18.04 5.96 19.20
CA LEU A 85 18.93 6.99 19.74
C LEU A 85 18.30 8.39 19.60
N ILE A 86 17.73 8.73 18.44
CA ILE A 86 17.06 10.01 18.20
C ILE A 86 15.90 10.18 19.18
N ASP A 87 15.08 9.14 19.38
CA ASP A 87 13.94 9.19 20.30
C ASP A 87 14.35 9.38 21.75
N GLN A 88 15.48 8.78 22.17
CA GLN A 88 16.01 8.93 23.52
C GLN A 88 16.64 10.31 23.79
N TRP A 89 17.21 10.94 22.75
CA TRP A 89 17.96 12.20 22.89
C TRP A 89 17.15 13.43 22.48
N ALA A 90 16.01 13.25 21.81
CA ALA A 90 15.15 14.35 21.43
C ALA A 90 14.59 15.07 22.68
N ASP A 91 14.93 16.34 22.83
CA ASP A 91 14.32 17.21 23.82
C ASP A 91 12.87 17.57 23.45
N SER A 92 12.16 18.22 24.37
CA SER A 92 10.76 18.61 24.18
C SER A 92 10.55 19.53 22.97
N ALA A 93 11.51 20.37 22.62
CA ALA A 93 11.43 21.25 21.47
C ALA A 93 11.55 20.47 20.17
N THR A 94 12.47 19.50 20.11
CA THR A 94 12.64 18.58 18.96
C THR A 94 11.40 17.69 18.78
N GLN A 95 10.85 17.15 19.88
CA GLN A 95 9.62 16.35 19.84
C GLN A 95 8.42 17.16 19.33
N ALA A 96 8.27 18.40 19.79
CA ALA A 96 7.20 19.29 19.32
C ALA A 96 7.35 19.63 17.83
N LEU A 97 8.58 19.79 17.34
CA LEU A 97 8.85 20.03 15.92
C LEU A 97 8.46 18.80 15.07
N PHE A 98 8.84 17.60 15.49
CA PHE A 98 8.47 16.35 14.79
C PHE A 98 6.95 16.11 14.80
N ALA A 99 6.28 16.37 15.92
CA ALA A 99 4.83 16.28 16.02
C ALA A 99 4.13 17.28 15.07
N GLY A 100 4.64 18.51 14.97
CA GLY A 100 4.12 19.49 14.02
C GLY A 100 4.31 19.08 12.56
N ASP A 101 5.43 18.44 12.22
CA ASP A 101 5.68 17.89 10.89
C ASP A 101 4.74 16.71 10.58
N ALA A 102 4.56 15.81 11.54
CA ALA A 102 3.63 14.69 11.43
C ALA A 102 2.18 15.18 11.17
N GLY A 103 1.74 16.21 11.88
CA GLY A 103 0.42 16.83 11.64
C GLY A 103 0.27 17.41 10.22
N ARG A 104 1.30 18.05 9.68
CA ARG A 104 1.30 18.54 8.28
C ARG A 104 1.28 17.39 7.26
N THR A 105 1.98 16.31 7.55
CA THR A 105 1.96 15.11 6.71
C THR A 105 0.57 14.48 6.67
N GLU A 106 -0.11 14.42 7.81
CA GLU A 106 -1.49 13.91 7.88
C GLU A 106 -2.46 14.80 7.09
N SER A 107 -2.28 16.11 7.08
CA SER A 107 -3.09 17.01 6.25
C SER A 107 -2.91 16.72 4.76
N ILE A 108 -1.67 16.49 4.29
CA ILE A 108 -1.41 16.13 2.89
C ILE A 108 -2.07 14.78 2.54
N ARG A 109 -1.99 13.81 3.45
CA ARG A 109 -2.69 12.51 3.29
C ARG A 109 -4.19 12.71 3.17
N ALA A 110 -4.77 13.52 4.04
CA ALA A 110 -6.21 13.80 4.04
C ALA A 110 -6.66 14.48 2.74
N GLU A 111 -5.91 15.48 2.25
CA GLU A 111 -6.22 16.16 0.97
C GLU A 111 -6.20 15.20 -0.22
N ARG A 112 -5.21 14.30 -0.29
CA ARG A 112 -5.12 13.28 -1.35
C ARG A 112 -6.27 12.28 -1.28
N ALA A 113 -6.53 11.82 -0.07
CA ALA A 113 -7.62 10.90 0.18
C ALA A 113 -8.97 11.50 -0.18
N GLU A 114 -9.17 12.78 0.08
CA GLU A 114 -10.39 13.49 -0.30
C GLU A 114 -10.48 13.71 -1.83
N ALA A 115 -9.36 13.97 -2.50
CA ALA A 115 -9.31 14.05 -3.97
C ALA A 115 -9.69 12.70 -4.60
N ALA A 116 -9.14 11.58 -4.10
CA ALA A 116 -9.50 10.24 -4.53
C ALA A 116 -10.98 9.94 -4.24
N ASN A 117 -11.49 10.27 -3.06
CA ASN A 117 -12.91 10.09 -2.72
C ASN A 117 -13.83 10.86 -3.67
N ARG A 118 -13.52 12.12 -4.01
CA ARG A 118 -14.30 12.89 -4.99
C ARG A 118 -14.29 12.24 -6.38
N TYR A 119 -13.15 11.74 -6.81
CA TYR A 119 -13.03 11.00 -8.06
C TYR A 119 -13.92 9.75 -8.05
N PHE A 120 -13.83 8.92 -7.03
CA PHE A 120 -14.64 7.70 -6.90
C PHE A 120 -16.14 7.99 -6.77
N ALA A 121 -16.54 9.00 -5.99
CA ALA A 121 -17.93 9.40 -5.86
C ALA A 121 -18.54 9.81 -7.21
N GLY A 122 -17.78 10.54 -8.04
CA GLY A 122 -18.22 10.94 -9.37
C GLY A 122 -18.29 9.81 -10.40
N HIS A 123 -17.63 8.69 -10.15
CA HIS A 123 -17.50 7.58 -11.12
C HIS A 123 -18.10 6.25 -10.63
N ALA A 124 -18.71 6.21 -9.44
CA ALA A 124 -19.18 4.96 -8.82
C ALA A 124 -20.16 4.17 -9.71
N GLU A 125 -21.06 4.84 -10.46
CA GLU A 125 -22.04 4.20 -11.32
C GLU A 125 -21.44 3.65 -12.63
N VAL A 126 -20.31 4.21 -13.08
CA VAL A 126 -19.62 3.81 -14.32
C VAL A 126 -18.29 3.10 -14.05
N TRP A 127 -17.98 2.84 -12.77
CA TRP A 127 -16.70 2.32 -12.33
C TRP A 127 -16.28 1.03 -13.03
N ASP A 128 -17.22 0.10 -13.19
CA ASP A 128 -16.94 -1.19 -13.86
C ASP A 128 -16.55 -1.00 -15.33
N GLN A 129 -17.06 0.05 -16.00
CA GLN A 129 -16.67 0.38 -17.38
C GLN A 129 -15.25 1.00 -17.42
N ILE A 130 -14.91 1.87 -16.47
CA ILE A 130 -13.57 2.48 -16.38
C ILE A 130 -12.52 1.39 -16.15
N ARG A 131 -12.78 0.46 -15.22
CA ARG A 131 -11.88 -0.64 -14.89
C ARG A 131 -11.58 -1.55 -16.08
N SER A 132 -12.55 -1.77 -16.97
CA SER A 132 -12.41 -2.66 -18.14
C SER A 132 -11.56 -2.08 -19.29
N LEU A 133 -11.09 -0.83 -19.20
CA LEU A 133 -10.37 -0.17 -20.30
C LEU A 133 -8.95 -0.72 -20.53
N HIS A 134 -8.34 -1.36 -19.55
CA HIS A 134 -6.94 -1.75 -19.61
C HIS A 134 -6.70 -3.19 -20.04
N VAL A 135 -7.43 -4.14 -19.47
CA VAL A 135 -7.44 -5.58 -19.87
C VAL A 135 -8.88 -6.04 -19.79
N ALA A 136 -9.29 -6.97 -20.67
CA ALA A 136 -10.63 -7.52 -20.60
C ALA A 136 -10.91 -8.09 -19.20
N GLU A 137 -11.88 -7.52 -18.50
CA GLU A 137 -12.20 -7.86 -17.10
C GLU A 137 -12.41 -9.37 -16.91
N SER A 138 -13.07 -10.03 -17.87
CA SER A 138 -13.28 -11.48 -17.85
C SER A 138 -11.98 -12.30 -17.90
N GLU A 139 -10.91 -11.74 -18.42
CA GLU A 139 -9.59 -12.39 -18.41
C GLU A 139 -8.92 -12.26 -17.04
N VAL A 140 -8.97 -11.07 -16.45
CA VAL A 140 -8.48 -10.82 -15.08
C VAL A 140 -9.25 -11.70 -14.09
N GLU A 141 -10.57 -11.73 -14.17
CA GLU A 141 -11.43 -12.54 -13.30
C GLU A 141 -11.13 -14.04 -13.41
N ARG A 142 -10.94 -14.55 -14.62
CA ARG A 142 -10.52 -15.96 -14.84
C ARG A 142 -9.13 -16.23 -14.24
N ALA A 143 -8.21 -15.27 -14.34
CA ALA A 143 -6.90 -15.42 -13.76
C ALA A 143 -6.94 -15.42 -12.23
N ILE A 144 -7.77 -14.57 -11.62
CA ILE A 144 -8.04 -14.54 -10.18
C ILE A 144 -8.61 -15.89 -9.73
N ASP A 145 -9.66 -16.38 -10.41
CA ASP A 145 -10.29 -17.66 -10.10
C ASP A 145 -9.28 -18.82 -10.16
N ALA A 146 -8.48 -18.88 -11.22
CA ALA A 146 -7.43 -19.88 -11.37
C ALA A 146 -6.37 -19.79 -10.25
N SER A 147 -6.00 -18.56 -9.81
CA SER A 147 -5.03 -18.35 -8.75
C SER A 147 -5.59 -18.75 -7.39
N LEU A 148 -6.87 -18.52 -7.11
CA LEU A 148 -7.54 -18.92 -5.87
C LEU A 148 -7.84 -20.44 -5.84
N GLY A 149 -7.92 -21.09 -7.02
CA GLY A 149 -8.26 -22.51 -7.17
C GLY A 149 -9.71 -22.81 -6.76
N ASN A 150 -10.11 -24.08 -6.79
CA ASN A 150 -11.50 -24.50 -6.56
C ASN A 150 -11.86 -24.74 -5.08
N ARG A 151 -11.00 -24.38 -4.14
CA ARG A 151 -11.22 -24.56 -2.69
C ARG A 151 -12.20 -23.52 -2.14
N SER A 152 -12.82 -23.84 -1.00
CA SER A 152 -13.50 -22.83 -0.19
C SER A 152 -12.51 -21.74 0.25
N LEU A 153 -12.93 -20.48 0.19
CA LEU A 153 -12.12 -19.32 0.59
C LEU A 153 -12.26 -18.99 2.08
N GLY A 154 -13.11 -19.74 2.81
CA GLY A 154 -13.32 -19.48 4.24
C GLY A 154 -13.87 -18.08 4.50
N ARG A 155 -13.18 -17.31 5.33
CA ARG A 155 -13.50 -15.90 5.61
C ARG A 155 -12.78 -15.02 4.60
N LEU A 156 -13.52 -14.52 3.61
CA LEU A 156 -13.02 -13.64 2.55
C LEU A 156 -13.08 -12.18 3.00
N VAL A 157 -12.00 -11.45 2.80
CA VAL A 157 -11.95 -9.98 2.94
C VAL A 157 -11.51 -9.37 1.61
N ASP A 158 -12.29 -8.42 1.11
CA ASP A 158 -12.00 -7.64 -0.10
C ASP A 158 -11.71 -6.20 0.31
N ILE A 159 -10.44 -5.80 0.19
CA ILE A 159 -9.95 -4.47 0.58
C ILE A 159 -9.99 -3.54 -0.63
N GLY A 160 -10.68 -2.41 -0.50
CA GLY A 160 -11.02 -1.54 -1.63
C GLY A 160 -12.08 -2.21 -2.50
N THR A 161 -13.14 -2.73 -1.86
CA THR A 161 -14.18 -3.53 -2.54
C THR A 161 -14.91 -2.79 -3.65
N GLY A 162 -14.85 -1.46 -3.68
CA GLY A 162 -15.50 -0.63 -4.67
C GLY A 162 -16.98 -0.96 -4.80
N THR A 163 -17.41 -1.33 -5.99
CA THR A 163 -18.78 -1.75 -6.32
C THR A 163 -19.10 -3.20 -5.93
N GLY A 164 -18.20 -3.90 -5.23
CA GLY A 164 -18.42 -5.24 -4.69
C GLY A 164 -18.13 -6.39 -5.65
N ARG A 165 -17.41 -6.16 -6.75
CA ARG A 165 -17.22 -7.16 -7.82
C ARG A 165 -16.51 -8.42 -7.35
N MET A 166 -15.48 -8.32 -6.53
CA MET A 166 -14.78 -9.51 -6.02
C MET A 166 -15.65 -10.33 -5.07
N ILE A 167 -16.50 -9.66 -4.29
CA ILE A 167 -17.50 -10.37 -3.44
C ILE A 167 -18.59 -11.01 -4.29
N GLU A 168 -19.05 -10.36 -5.35
CA GLU A 168 -20.03 -10.94 -6.28
C GLU A 168 -19.51 -12.25 -6.88
N LEU A 169 -18.25 -12.31 -7.29
CA LEU A 169 -17.65 -13.49 -7.91
C LEU A 169 -17.29 -14.58 -6.90
N PHE A 170 -16.71 -14.21 -5.77
CA PHE A 170 -16.07 -15.15 -4.84
C PHE A 170 -16.79 -15.34 -3.52
N GLY A 171 -17.75 -14.46 -3.18
CA GLY A 171 -18.61 -14.59 -2.01
C GLY A 171 -19.35 -15.93 -1.93
N PRO A 172 -19.93 -16.46 -3.04
CA PRO A 172 -20.59 -17.78 -3.03
C PRO A 172 -19.68 -18.96 -2.64
N ARG A 173 -18.35 -18.80 -2.74
CA ARG A 173 -17.35 -19.79 -2.34
C ARG A 173 -16.78 -19.55 -0.94
N SER A 174 -17.28 -18.53 -0.25
CA SER A 174 -16.80 -18.11 1.06
C SER A 174 -17.82 -18.45 2.14
N ALA A 175 -17.34 -18.81 3.33
CA ALA A 175 -18.23 -19.00 4.50
C ALA A 175 -18.79 -17.64 4.96
N HIS A 176 -17.96 -16.60 4.90
CA HIS A 176 -18.32 -15.22 5.19
C HIS A 176 -17.50 -14.31 4.26
N SER A 177 -18.12 -13.27 3.72
CA SER A 177 -17.45 -12.25 2.92
C SER A 177 -17.65 -10.86 3.51
N ILE A 178 -16.54 -10.11 3.57
CA ILE A 178 -16.50 -8.74 4.07
C ILE A 178 -15.85 -7.87 3.00
N GLY A 179 -16.56 -6.83 2.55
CA GLY A 179 -16.01 -5.79 1.69
C GLY A 179 -15.72 -4.54 2.50
N ILE A 180 -14.53 -4.00 2.33
CA ILE A 180 -14.12 -2.76 2.99
C ILE A 180 -13.74 -1.75 1.92
N ASP A 181 -14.34 -0.56 2.00
CA ASP A 181 -14.00 0.56 1.13
C ASP A 181 -14.05 1.86 1.92
N ARG A 182 -13.28 2.84 1.50
CA ARG A 182 -13.29 4.18 2.09
C ARG A 182 -14.48 5.00 1.61
N SER A 183 -14.92 4.78 0.37
CA SER A 183 -16.01 5.50 -0.27
C SER A 183 -17.37 4.92 0.13
N SER A 184 -18.17 5.73 0.83
CA SER A 184 -19.56 5.40 1.14
C SER A 184 -20.44 5.24 -0.11
N ASP A 185 -20.13 5.96 -1.19
CA ASP A 185 -20.86 5.89 -2.46
C ASP A 185 -20.60 4.58 -3.18
N MET A 186 -19.34 4.11 -3.22
CA MET A 186 -19.00 2.78 -3.72
C MET A 186 -19.72 1.69 -2.94
N LEU A 187 -19.70 1.76 -1.61
CA LEU A 187 -20.40 0.79 -0.76
C LEU A 187 -21.92 0.81 -0.95
N ARG A 188 -22.51 1.98 -1.27
CA ARG A 188 -23.93 2.07 -1.60
C ARG A 188 -24.24 1.30 -2.88
N VAL A 189 -23.43 1.46 -3.92
CA VAL A 189 -23.57 0.71 -5.18
C VAL A 189 -23.36 -0.80 -4.95
N ALA A 190 -22.29 -1.16 -4.21
CA ALA A 190 -22.00 -2.56 -3.87
C ALA A 190 -23.17 -3.23 -3.15
N ARG A 191 -23.80 -2.53 -2.20
CA ARG A 191 -24.94 -3.06 -1.44
C ARG A 191 -26.10 -3.42 -2.35
N VAL A 192 -26.48 -2.50 -3.25
CA VAL A 192 -27.57 -2.73 -4.22
C VAL A 192 -27.25 -3.92 -5.15
N LYS A 193 -26.03 -3.99 -5.66
CA LYS A 193 -25.60 -5.08 -6.57
C LYS A 193 -25.62 -6.45 -5.87
N LEU A 194 -25.02 -6.54 -4.68
CA LEU A 194 -24.92 -7.81 -3.96
C LEU A 194 -26.29 -8.30 -3.45
N GLU A 195 -27.17 -7.38 -3.01
CA GLU A 195 -28.55 -7.70 -2.67
C GLU A 195 -29.31 -8.23 -3.90
N ALA A 196 -29.19 -7.58 -5.05
CA ALA A 196 -29.83 -8.02 -6.31
C ALA A 196 -29.31 -9.40 -6.76
N ALA A 197 -28.03 -9.70 -6.50
CA ALA A 197 -27.43 -11.00 -6.79
C ALA A 197 -27.71 -12.07 -5.72
N GLY A 198 -28.39 -11.73 -4.61
CA GLY A 198 -28.69 -12.65 -3.52
C GLY A 198 -27.46 -13.09 -2.72
N ILE A 199 -26.39 -12.27 -2.71
CA ILE A 199 -25.13 -12.60 -2.04
C ILE A 199 -25.09 -11.97 -0.67
N ALA A 200 -25.06 -12.83 0.36
CA ALA A 200 -24.88 -12.38 1.75
C ALA A 200 -23.45 -11.91 1.98
N SER A 201 -23.30 -10.65 2.38
CA SER A 201 -22.01 -10.05 2.66
C SER A 201 -22.09 -8.95 3.71
N SER A 202 -20.98 -8.62 4.34
CA SER A 202 -20.84 -7.48 5.24
C SER A 202 -20.05 -6.39 4.56
N LEU A 203 -20.65 -5.22 4.33
CA LEU A 203 -19.97 -4.07 3.76
C LEU A 203 -19.65 -3.05 4.85
N ARG A 204 -18.40 -2.63 4.98
CA ARG A 204 -17.92 -1.74 6.03
C ARG A 204 -17.12 -0.59 5.42
N GLN A 205 -17.40 0.62 5.87
CA GLN A 205 -16.51 1.73 5.59
C GLN A 205 -15.24 1.60 6.45
N GLY A 206 -14.06 1.73 5.80
CA GLY A 206 -12.79 1.58 6.49
C GLY A 206 -11.61 2.03 5.65
N ASP A 207 -10.48 2.21 6.33
CA ASP A 207 -9.21 2.56 5.71
C ASP A 207 -8.37 1.28 5.53
N MET A 208 -7.74 1.11 4.35
CA MET A 208 -6.86 -0.03 4.06
C MET A 208 -5.62 -0.11 4.98
N TYR A 209 -5.28 0.99 5.66
CA TYR A 209 -4.15 1.06 6.59
C TYR A 209 -4.53 0.74 8.04
N ALA A 210 -5.84 0.69 8.35
CA ALA A 210 -6.38 0.41 9.69
C ALA A 210 -7.75 -0.28 9.53
N LEU A 211 -7.72 -1.55 9.15
CA LEU A 211 -8.93 -2.32 8.90
C LEU A 211 -9.73 -2.55 10.19
N PRO A 212 -11.06 -2.36 10.18
CA PRO A 212 -11.93 -2.61 11.35
C PRO A 212 -12.15 -4.11 11.56
N LEU A 213 -11.05 -4.88 11.59
CA LEU A 213 -11.01 -6.33 11.73
C LEU A 213 -9.95 -6.76 12.74
N ALA A 214 -10.24 -7.84 13.47
CA ALA A 214 -9.28 -8.44 14.38
C ALA A 214 -8.13 -9.11 13.63
N ASP A 215 -7.00 -9.30 14.32
CA ASP A 215 -5.87 -10.08 13.82
C ASP A 215 -6.34 -11.50 13.48
N GLN A 216 -5.78 -12.06 12.41
CA GLN A 216 -6.02 -13.44 11.99
C GLN A 216 -7.52 -13.80 11.80
N SER A 217 -8.33 -12.82 11.40
CA SER A 217 -9.77 -12.96 11.18
C SER A 217 -10.17 -13.31 9.75
N ALA A 218 -9.23 -13.39 8.81
CA ALA A 218 -9.46 -13.71 7.40
C ALA A 218 -8.65 -14.93 6.96
N ASP A 219 -9.23 -15.77 6.09
CA ASP A 219 -8.54 -16.92 5.48
C ASP A 219 -8.07 -16.59 4.05
N CYS A 220 -8.76 -15.65 3.40
CA CYS A 220 -8.41 -15.10 2.10
C CYS A 220 -8.60 -13.59 2.10
N VAL A 221 -7.61 -12.85 1.64
CA VAL A 221 -7.68 -11.40 1.44
C VAL A 221 -7.42 -11.10 -0.03
N ILE A 222 -8.25 -10.26 -0.63
CA ILE A 222 -8.07 -9.77 -1.99
C ILE A 222 -7.88 -8.25 -1.92
N ILE A 223 -6.93 -7.74 -2.71
CA ILE A 223 -6.73 -6.32 -3.02
C ILE A 223 -6.74 -6.24 -4.55
N HIS A 224 -7.81 -5.71 -5.13
CA HIS A 224 -8.01 -5.72 -6.57
C HIS A 224 -8.10 -4.31 -7.14
N GLN A 225 -7.09 -3.90 -7.92
CA GLN A 225 -7.00 -2.60 -8.60
C GLN A 225 -7.28 -1.39 -7.69
N VAL A 226 -6.67 -1.39 -6.51
CA VAL A 226 -6.81 -0.31 -5.53
C VAL A 226 -5.46 0.13 -4.95
N LEU A 227 -4.44 -0.73 -5.03
CA LEU A 227 -3.15 -0.45 -4.42
C LEU A 227 -2.41 0.71 -5.12
N HIS A 228 -2.65 0.94 -6.41
CA HIS A 228 -2.09 2.08 -7.14
C HIS A 228 -2.65 3.45 -6.68
N TYR A 229 -3.73 3.47 -5.90
CA TYR A 229 -4.22 4.66 -5.18
C TYR A 229 -3.59 4.81 -3.78
N ALA A 230 -2.83 3.82 -3.33
CA ALA A 230 -2.22 3.84 -2.01
C ALA A 230 -0.97 4.73 -1.96
N HIS A 231 -0.86 5.60 -0.95
CA HIS A 231 0.38 6.33 -0.72
C HIS A 231 1.43 5.49 0.01
N SER A 232 1.01 4.48 0.73
CA SER A 232 1.90 3.52 1.39
C SER A 232 1.45 2.09 1.09
N PRO A 233 1.75 1.55 -0.12
CA PRO A 233 1.36 0.20 -0.48
C PRO A 233 1.89 -0.86 0.50
N ALA A 234 3.13 -0.69 0.98
CA ALA A 234 3.72 -1.57 1.98
C ALA A 234 2.88 -1.65 3.27
N SER A 235 2.36 -0.50 3.75
CA SER A 235 1.51 -0.46 4.94
C SER A 235 0.16 -1.14 4.72
N ALA A 236 -0.42 -1.01 3.52
CA ALA A 236 -1.66 -1.71 3.16
C ALA A 236 -1.46 -3.24 3.12
N ILE A 237 -0.33 -3.70 2.55
CA ILE A 237 0.04 -5.13 2.55
C ILE A 237 0.28 -5.64 3.97
N ALA A 238 0.97 -4.87 4.82
CA ALA A 238 1.21 -5.24 6.22
C ALA A 238 -0.11 -5.36 7.01
N GLU A 239 -1.06 -4.45 6.78
CA GLU A 239 -2.37 -4.49 7.42
C GLU A 239 -3.23 -5.67 6.90
N ALA A 240 -3.18 -5.96 5.60
CA ALA A 240 -3.78 -7.16 5.01
C ALA A 240 -3.18 -8.44 5.64
N ALA A 241 -1.86 -8.48 5.82
CA ALA A 241 -1.18 -9.59 6.48
C ALA A 241 -1.55 -9.71 7.96
N ARG A 242 -1.79 -8.61 8.68
CA ARG A 242 -2.24 -8.63 10.08
C ARG A 242 -3.57 -9.37 10.23
N VAL A 243 -4.55 -9.05 9.40
CA VAL A 243 -5.88 -9.68 9.45
C VAL A 243 -5.89 -11.10 8.90
N LEU A 244 -4.88 -11.49 8.12
CA LEU A 244 -4.80 -12.82 7.52
C LEU A 244 -4.39 -13.87 8.57
N ALA A 245 -5.12 -14.97 8.62
CA ALA A 245 -4.81 -16.12 9.46
C ALA A 245 -3.56 -16.88 8.98
N ALA A 246 -3.00 -17.72 9.83
CA ALA A 246 -1.92 -18.65 9.43
C ALA A 246 -2.39 -19.53 8.26
N ASN A 247 -1.53 -19.77 7.29
CA ASN A 247 -1.82 -20.45 6.02
C ASN A 247 -2.87 -19.72 5.14
N GLY A 248 -3.30 -18.52 5.52
CA GLY A 248 -4.19 -17.70 4.73
C GLY A 248 -3.50 -17.16 3.46
N THR A 249 -4.29 -16.78 2.49
CA THR A 249 -3.83 -16.31 1.17
C THR A 249 -4.12 -14.82 1.01
N LEU A 250 -3.10 -14.03 0.66
CA LEU A 250 -3.25 -12.68 0.13
C LEU A 250 -3.10 -12.71 -1.39
N LEU A 251 -4.08 -12.18 -2.11
CA LEU A 251 -4.00 -11.94 -3.55
C LEU A 251 -4.07 -10.45 -3.82
N VAL A 252 -3.00 -9.91 -4.40
CA VAL A 252 -2.97 -8.54 -4.93
C VAL A 252 -3.05 -8.61 -6.45
N VAL A 253 -3.96 -7.84 -7.03
CA VAL A 253 -4.14 -7.69 -8.47
C VAL A 253 -4.06 -6.23 -8.81
N ASP A 254 -3.03 -5.83 -9.54
CA ASP A 254 -2.81 -4.43 -9.87
C ASP A 254 -1.94 -4.31 -11.13
N PHE A 255 -1.52 -3.12 -11.51
CA PHE A 255 -0.72 -2.90 -12.70
C PHE A 255 0.76 -3.21 -12.46
N ALA A 256 1.42 -3.83 -13.47
CA ALA A 256 2.87 -3.82 -13.56
C ALA A 256 3.37 -2.39 -13.70
N ALA A 257 4.62 -2.12 -13.30
CA ALA A 257 5.23 -0.81 -13.42
C ALA A 257 5.17 -0.29 -14.86
N HIS A 258 4.79 0.98 -15.04
CA HIS A 258 4.64 1.64 -16.34
C HIS A 258 4.98 3.13 -16.23
N GLU A 259 5.07 3.83 -17.38
CA GLU A 259 5.42 5.25 -17.45
C GLU A 259 4.26 6.16 -17.92
N ARG A 260 3.01 5.71 -17.82
CA ARG A 260 1.81 6.42 -18.27
C ARG A 260 1.42 7.53 -17.28
N GLU A 261 2.14 8.66 -17.32
CA GLU A 261 1.93 9.81 -16.40
C GLU A 261 0.53 10.41 -16.49
N GLU A 262 -0.13 10.34 -17.66
CA GLU A 262 -1.47 10.85 -17.86
C GLU A 262 -2.54 10.23 -16.93
N LEU A 263 -2.28 9.02 -16.41
CA LEU A 263 -3.18 8.34 -15.47
C LEU A 263 -3.22 9.01 -14.10
N ARG A 264 -2.18 9.78 -13.75
CA ARG A 264 -2.18 10.55 -12.50
C ARG A 264 -3.23 11.65 -12.50
N GLU A 265 -3.40 12.32 -13.64
CA GLU A 265 -4.36 13.41 -13.79
C GLU A 265 -5.75 12.90 -14.17
N ARG A 266 -5.82 11.94 -15.13
CA ARG A 266 -7.07 11.42 -15.65
C ARG A 266 -7.79 10.50 -14.67
N ASP A 267 -7.05 9.57 -14.06
CA ASP A 267 -7.61 8.46 -13.27
C ASP A 267 -7.16 8.49 -11.79
N ALA A 268 -6.56 9.60 -11.35
CA ALA A 268 -6.11 9.82 -9.97
C ALA A 268 -5.09 8.79 -9.44
N HIS A 269 -4.32 8.14 -10.33
CA HIS A 269 -3.28 7.20 -9.90
C HIS A 269 -2.20 7.91 -9.07
N ILE A 270 -1.91 7.41 -7.89
CA ILE A 270 -0.77 7.85 -7.08
C ILE A 270 0.49 7.09 -7.51
N ARG A 271 0.35 5.80 -7.84
CA ARG A 271 1.42 4.91 -8.27
C ARG A 271 1.23 4.53 -9.73
N LEU A 272 2.32 4.41 -10.47
CA LEU A 272 2.32 3.94 -11.85
C LEU A 272 2.68 2.45 -11.91
N GLY A 273 1.91 1.63 -11.18
CA GLY A 273 2.12 0.20 -11.09
C GLY A 273 3.29 -0.20 -10.18
N PHE A 274 3.62 -1.48 -10.19
CA PHE A 274 4.56 -2.08 -9.24
C PHE A 274 5.50 -3.07 -9.93
N GLU A 275 6.79 -2.99 -9.60
CA GLU A 275 7.79 -3.99 -9.97
C GLU A 275 7.64 -5.24 -9.08
N ASP A 276 7.90 -6.42 -9.65
CA ASP A 276 7.78 -7.68 -8.93
C ASP A 276 8.70 -7.76 -7.70
N GLU A 277 9.94 -7.26 -7.83
CA GLU A 277 10.93 -7.25 -6.74
C GLU A 277 10.47 -6.37 -5.58
N VAL A 278 9.83 -5.24 -5.87
CA VAL A 278 9.28 -4.34 -4.86
C VAL A 278 8.13 -5.01 -4.11
N MET A 279 7.21 -5.63 -4.85
CA MET A 279 6.11 -6.40 -4.27
C MET A 279 6.62 -7.56 -3.42
N GLN A 280 7.61 -8.31 -3.89
CA GLN A 280 8.24 -9.38 -3.16
C GLN A 280 8.84 -8.90 -1.84
N GLY A 281 9.50 -7.74 -1.84
CA GLY A 281 10.05 -7.12 -0.64
C GLY A 281 8.95 -6.77 0.38
N TRP A 282 7.84 -6.17 -0.06
CA TRP A 282 6.73 -5.80 0.85
C TRP A 282 6.02 -7.03 1.43
N PHE A 283 5.79 -8.07 0.62
CA PHE A 283 5.22 -9.33 1.09
C PHE A 283 6.14 -9.99 2.13
N ALA A 284 7.43 -10.08 1.86
CA ALA A 284 8.41 -10.66 2.78
C ALA A 284 8.47 -9.88 4.11
N ALA A 285 8.50 -8.54 4.06
CA ALA A 285 8.47 -7.68 5.25
C ALA A 285 7.19 -7.87 6.09
N ALA A 286 6.06 -8.21 5.43
CA ALA A 286 4.78 -8.51 6.08
C ALA A 286 4.67 -9.99 6.56
N GLY A 287 5.73 -10.80 6.44
CA GLY A 287 5.72 -12.22 6.82
C GLY A 287 4.95 -13.13 5.86
N LEU A 288 4.84 -12.71 4.60
CA LEU A 288 4.20 -13.46 3.51
C LEU A 288 5.25 -13.97 2.52
N THR A 289 5.01 -15.14 1.94
CA THR A 289 5.83 -15.67 0.85
C THR A 289 5.01 -15.65 -0.43
N ILE A 290 5.47 -14.94 -1.46
CA ILE A 290 4.85 -15.01 -2.79
C ILE A 290 5.12 -16.38 -3.38
N ASP A 291 4.06 -17.10 -3.72
CA ASP A 291 4.09 -18.43 -4.33
C ASP A 291 3.62 -18.43 -5.80
N GLN A 292 3.04 -17.32 -6.27
CA GLN A 292 2.63 -17.14 -7.66
C GLN A 292 2.71 -15.67 -8.06
N VAL A 293 3.30 -15.41 -9.24
CA VAL A 293 3.19 -14.16 -9.98
C VAL A 293 2.66 -14.48 -11.38
N ARG A 294 1.72 -13.69 -11.87
CA ARG A 294 1.16 -13.86 -13.22
C ARG A 294 0.90 -12.51 -13.85
N HIS A 295 1.46 -12.30 -15.04
CA HIS A 295 1.23 -11.11 -15.86
C HIS A 295 0.17 -11.38 -16.91
N LEU A 296 -0.75 -10.45 -17.09
CA LEU A 296 -1.79 -10.44 -18.12
C LEU A 296 -1.50 -9.28 -19.05
N GLU A 297 -0.93 -9.61 -20.19
CA GLU A 297 -0.61 -8.69 -21.26
C GLU A 297 -1.79 -8.60 -22.25
N GLY A 298 -1.82 -7.56 -23.09
CA GLY A 298 -2.79 -7.46 -24.18
C GLY A 298 -3.69 -6.23 -24.13
N GLY A 299 -3.56 -5.38 -23.14
CA GLY A 299 -4.21 -4.08 -23.04
C GLY A 299 -3.23 -2.92 -23.08
N GLU A 300 -3.70 -1.72 -22.73
CA GLU A 300 -2.84 -0.53 -22.56
C GLU A 300 -1.87 -0.67 -21.38
N LEU A 301 -2.25 -1.44 -20.37
CA LEU A 301 -1.45 -1.75 -19.19
C LEU A 301 -1.40 -3.26 -18.97
N THR A 302 -0.29 -3.75 -18.45
CA THR A 302 -0.17 -5.14 -17.99
C THR A 302 -0.78 -5.23 -16.58
N VAL A 303 -1.75 -6.12 -16.39
CA VAL A 303 -2.29 -6.44 -15.07
C VAL A 303 -1.49 -7.60 -14.49
N THR A 304 -1.03 -7.46 -13.26
CA THR A 304 -0.26 -8.49 -12.57
C THR A 304 -0.98 -8.97 -11.33
N LEU A 305 -0.94 -10.29 -11.13
CA LEU A 305 -1.44 -10.97 -9.96
C LEU A 305 -0.25 -11.45 -9.11
N TRP A 306 -0.16 -11.02 -7.86
CA TRP A 306 0.80 -11.52 -6.86
C TRP A 306 0.02 -12.25 -5.78
N ARG A 307 0.24 -13.57 -5.68
CA ARG A 307 -0.35 -14.37 -4.62
C ARG A 307 0.72 -14.74 -3.60
N GLY A 308 0.41 -14.51 -2.34
CA GLY A 308 1.28 -14.89 -1.24
C GLY A 308 0.52 -15.61 -0.14
N VAL A 309 1.25 -16.41 0.63
CA VAL A 309 0.72 -17.21 1.73
C VAL A 309 1.41 -16.79 3.02
N LYS A 310 0.63 -16.67 4.09
CA LYS A 310 1.16 -16.40 5.43
C LYS A 310 1.68 -17.70 6.04
N ALA A 311 2.93 -17.69 6.52
CA ALA A 311 3.52 -18.85 7.16
C ALA A 311 2.69 -19.31 8.38
N ALA A 312 2.66 -20.62 8.60
CA ALA A 312 2.13 -21.17 9.84
C ALA A 312 2.96 -20.67 11.03
N VAL A 313 2.31 -20.16 12.07
CA VAL A 313 3.01 -19.88 13.32
C VAL A 313 3.48 -21.21 13.89
N PRO A 314 4.80 -21.41 14.09
CA PRO A 314 5.26 -22.66 14.70
C PRO A 314 4.62 -22.78 16.09
N GLN A 315 3.82 -23.84 16.30
CA GLN A 315 3.31 -24.14 17.64
C GLN A 315 4.54 -24.36 18.54
N ARG A 316 4.78 -23.43 19.48
CA ARG A 316 5.70 -23.73 20.59
C ARG A 316 5.14 -24.98 21.27
N ARG A 317 5.79 -26.13 21.07
CA ARG A 317 5.52 -27.31 21.87
C ARG A 317 5.75 -26.88 23.32
N ALA A 318 4.66 -26.92 24.11
CA ALA A 318 4.77 -26.81 25.55
C ALA A 318 5.68 -27.94 26.03
N ALA A 319 6.79 -27.57 26.64
CA ALA A 319 7.73 -28.50 27.27
C ALA A 319 7.18 -28.89 28.63
#